data_07f6ec85fe85ed94c450b6a3b8f08d4a
#
_entry.id   07f6ec85fe85ed94c450b6a3b8f08d4a
#
_cell.length_a   1.000
_cell.length_b   1.000
_cell.length_c   1.000
_cell.angle_alpha   90.00
_cell.angle_beta   90.00
_cell.angle_gamma   90.00
#
_symmetry.space_group_name_H-M   'P 1'
#
loop_
_entity.id
_entity.type
_entity.pdbx_description
1 polymer ?
#
loop_
_entity_poly.entity_id
_entity_poly.type
_entity_poly.pdbx_seq_one_letter_code
_entity_poly.pdbx_strand_id
1 'polypeptide(L)' 'MHDEFTAVFERDGDWYIAYCPEIPGANGQGHTKEEARESLAAAIALILADRREDGLRAVPPDAEQETVTVE' A
#
# COMPACT_ATOMS: atom_id res chain seq x y z
N MET A 1 -4.49 10.91 10.46
CA MET A 1 -4.90 10.14 9.28
C MET A 1 -4.85 8.66 9.57
N HIS A 2 -5.89 7.97 9.21
CA HIS A 2 -5.92 6.53 9.39
C HIS A 2 -5.14 5.83 8.29
N ASP A 3 -4.33 4.87 8.67
CA ASP A 3 -3.58 4.03 7.75
C ASP A 3 -4.30 2.70 7.54
N GLU A 4 -5.61 2.75 7.44
CA GLU A 4 -6.45 1.58 7.26
C GLU A 4 -6.85 1.42 5.80
N PHE A 5 -6.71 0.21 5.29
CA PHE A 5 -7.07 -0.12 3.92
C PHE A 5 -7.90 -1.39 3.91
N THR A 6 -8.73 -1.50 2.89
CA THR A 6 -9.58 -2.68 2.73
C THR A 6 -8.79 -3.79 2.05
N ALA A 7 -8.83 -4.97 2.64
CA ALA A 7 -8.26 -6.17 2.03
C ALA A 7 -9.41 -7.07 1.58
N VAL A 8 -9.40 -7.45 0.31
CA VAL A 8 -10.34 -8.41 -0.25
C VAL A 8 -9.59 -9.69 -0.53
N PHE A 9 -10.13 -10.82 -0.07
CA PHE A 9 -9.49 -12.12 -0.22
C PHE A 9 -10.31 -13.03 -1.12
N GLU A 10 -9.62 -13.73 -2.02
CA GLU A 10 -10.22 -14.74 -2.88
C GLU A 10 -9.38 -16.00 -2.80
N ARG A 11 -10.02 -17.14 -3.06
CA ARG A 11 -9.34 -18.43 -3.11
C ARG A 11 -9.06 -18.81 -4.55
N ASP A 12 -7.86 -19.30 -4.78
CA ASP A 12 -7.46 -19.86 -6.07
C ASP A 12 -6.71 -21.17 -5.79
N GLY A 13 -7.44 -22.27 -5.79
CA GLY A 13 -6.89 -23.56 -5.40
C GLY A 13 -6.41 -23.52 -3.94
N ASP A 14 -5.13 -23.81 -3.74
CA ASP A 14 -4.51 -23.79 -2.41
C ASP A 14 -3.99 -22.43 -1.99
N TRP A 15 -4.22 -21.42 -2.81
CA TRP A 15 -3.72 -20.07 -2.56
C TRP A 15 -4.83 -19.13 -2.14
N TYR A 16 -4.47 -18.20 -1.26
CA TYR A 16 -5.26 -17.00 -1.01
C TYR A 16 -4.64 -15.86 -1.81
N ILE A 17 -5.49 -15.14 -2.52
CA ILE A 17 -5.11 -13.94 -3.24
C ILE A 17 -5.75 -12.76 -2.52
N ALA A 18 -4.97 -11.72 -2.27
CA ALA A 18 -5.47 -10.53 -1.61
C ALA A 18 -5.24 -9.30 -2.49
N TYR A 19 -6.16 -8.36 -2.44
CA TYR A 19 -5.97 -7.08 -3.12
C TYR A 19 -6.66 -5.97 -2.34
N CYS A 20 -6.24 -4.75 -2.62
CA CYS A 20 -6.78 -3.55 -1.99
C CYS A 20 -7.46 -2.70 -3.05
N PRO A 21 -8.80 -2.58 -3.03
CA PRO A 21 -9.51 -1.78 -4.04
C PRO A 21 -9.12 -0.30 -4.03
N GLU A 22 -8.73 0.22 -2.87
CA GLU A 22 -8.34 1.62 -2.72
C GLU A 22 -6.96 1.93 -3.27
N ILE A 23 -6.12 0.91 -3.41
CA ILE A 23 -4.75 1.06 -3.89
C ILE A 23 -4.56 0.17 -5.12
N PRO A 24 -4.88 0.65 -6.32
CA PRO A 24 -4.71 -0.13 -7.53
C PRO A 24 -3.27 -0.62 -7.69
N GLY A 25 -3.12 -1.89 -8.02
CA GLY A 25 -1.81 -2.52 -8.16
C GLY A 25 -1.29 -3.19 -6.90
N ALA A 26 -1.91 -2.97 -5.74
CA ALA A 26 -1.51 -3.64 -4.52
C ALA A 26 -2.14 -5.03 -4.46
N ASN A 27 -1.30 -6.06 -4.51
CA ASN A 27 -1.71 -7.46 -4.50
C ASN A 27 -0.84 -8.25 -3.55
N GLY A 28 -1.39 -9.32 -3.00
CA GLY A 28 -0.66 -10.24 -2.14
C GLY A 28 -1.19 -11.65 -2.30
N GLN A 29 -0.41 -12.61 -1.86
CA GLN A 29 -0.82 -14.01 -1.91
C GLN A 29 -0.11 -14.81 -0.83
N GLY A 30 -0.68 -15.96 -0.51
CA GLY A 30 -0.11 -16.88 0.45
C GLY A 30 -0.94 -18.16 0.54
N HIS A 31 -0.41 -19.15 1.23
CA HIS A 31 -1.12 -20.39 1.46
C HIS A 31 -2.16 -20.24 2.57
N THR A 32 -2.03 -19.21 3.38
CA THR A 32 -3.00 -18.88 4.40
C THR A 32 -3.49 -17.45 4.21
N LYS A 33 -4.64 -17.15 4.79
CA LYS A 33 -5.18 -15.80 4.73
C LYS A 33 -4.24 -14.78 5.39
N GLU A 34 -3.59 -15.21 6.49
CA GLU A 34 -2.63 -14.34 7.18
C GLU A 34 -1.42 -14.02 6.32
N GLU A 35 -0.88 -15.02 5.61
CA GLU A 35 0.23 -14.79 4.69
C GLU A 35 -0.14 -13.84 3.56
N ALA A 36 -1.34 -14.03 3.01
CA ALA A 36 -1.84 -13.14 1.95
C ALA A 36 -2.01 -11.70 2.46
N ARG A 37 -2.48 -11.56 3.70
CA ARG A 37 -2.64 -10.23 4.33
C ARG A 37 -1.29 -9.55 4.51
N GLU A 38 -0.30 -10.26 5.01
CA GLU A 38 1.05 -9.71 5.20
C GLU A 38 1.69 -9.33 3.86
N SER A 39 1.50 -10.17 2.86
CA SER A 39 1.99 -9.91 1.51
C SER A 39 1.35 -8.65 0.93
N LEU A 40 0.04 -8.48 1.11
CA LEU A 40 -0.68 -7.29 0.66
C LEU A 40 -0.21 -6.05 1.41
N ALA A 41 -0.04 -6.13 2.71
CA ALA A 41 0.40 -4.99 3.52
C ALA A 41 1.78 -4.50 3.06
N ALA A 42 2.69 -5.41 2.75
CA ALA A 42 4.01 -5.06 2.24
C ALA A 42 3.91 -4.36 0.87
N ALA A 43 3.02 -4.85 -0.01
CA ALA A 43 2.79 -4.24 -1.31
C ALA A 43 2.22 -2.83 -1.19
N ILE A 44 1.26 -2.62 -0.29
CA ILE A 44 0.69 -1.30 -0.03
C ILE A 44 1.77 -0.35 0.47
N ALA A 45 2.57 -0.77 1.44
CA ALA A 45 3.64 0.06 1.99
C ALA A 45 4.63 0.49 0.92
N LEU A 46 5.00 -0.42 0.03
CA LEU A 46 5.93 -0.13 -1.05
C LEU A 46 5.35 0.87 -2.05
N ILE A 47 4.09 0.70 -2.43
CA ILE A 47 3.42 1.61 -3.36
C ILE A 47 3.31 3.02 -2.77
N LEU A 48 2.94 3.12 -1.49
CA LEU A 48 2.82 4.42 -0.83
C LEU A 48 4.18 5.12 -0.71
N ALA A 49 5.23 4.38 -0.42
CA ALA A 49 6.59 4.93 -0.36
C ALA A 49 7.02 5.47 -1.72
N ASP A 50 6.76 4.72 -2.81
CA ASP A 50 7.06 5.15 -4.17
C ASP A 50 6.36 6.45 -4.53
N ARG A 51 5.06 6.53 -4.24
CA ARG A 51 4.27 7.73 -4.53
C ARG A 51 4.78 8.95 -3.78
N ARG A 52 5.20 8.75 -2.54
CA ARG A 52 5.75 9.81 -1.71
C ARG A 52 7.07 10.34 -2.28
N GLU A 53 7.95 9.44 -2.67
CA GLU A 53 9.24 9.82 -3.26
C GLU A 53 9.04 10.59 -4.57
N ASP A 54 8.16 10.11 -5.44
CA ASP A 54 7.89 10.76 -6.71
C ASP A 54 7.34 12.17 -6.50
N GLY A 55 6.44 12.33 -5.53
CA GLY A 55 5.90 13.63 -5.19
C GLY A 55 6.97 14.60 -4.71
N LEU A 56 7.89 14.13 -3.87
CA LEU A 56 8.95 14.97 -3.33
C LEU A 56 9.97 15.38 -4.39
N ARG A 57 10.22 14.53 -5.38
CA ARG A 57 11.13 14.87 -6.49
C ARG A 57 10.65 16.06 -7.33
N ALA A 58 9.36 16.28 -7.36
CA ALA A 58 8.77 17.36 -8.15
C ALA A 58 8.86 18.73 -7.45
N VAL A 59 9.30 18.77 -6.20
CA VAL A 59 9.37 20.01 -5.43
C VAL A 59 10.54 20.85 -5.91
N PRO A 60 10.32 22.15 -6.23
CA PRO A 60 11.41 23.03 -6.61
C PRO A 60 12.44 23.18 -5.48
N PRO A 61 13.74 23.30 -5.80
CA PRO A 61 14.78 23.34 -4.76
C PRO A 61 14.73 24.58 -3.86
N ASP A 62 14.10 25.66 -4.30
CA ASP A 62 13.96 26.88 -3.52
C ASP A 62 12.63 27.00 -2.78
N ALA A 63 11.79 25.97 -2.85
CA ALA A 63 10.54 25.94 -2.12
C ALA A 63 10.76 25.50 -0.67
N GLU A 64 9.94 26.01 0.24
CA GLU A 64 9.97 25.58 1.63
C GLU A 64 9.13 24.32 1.78
N GLN A 65 9.59 23.39 2.62
CA GLN A 65 8.87 22.16 2.91
C GLN A 65 8.67 22.03 4.41
N GLU A 66 7.49 21.61 4.80
CA GLU A 66 7.15 21.34 6.19
C GLU A 66 6.36 20.05 6.28
N THR A 67 6.43 19.42 7.44
CA THR A 67 5.61 18.25 7.73
C THR A 67 4.32 18.72 8.41
N VAL A 68 3.20 18.30 7.84
CA VAL A 68 1.87 18.58 8.41
C VAL A 68 1.28 17.25 8.88
N THR A 69 0.82 17.23 10.13
CA THR A 69 0.21 16.04 10.71
C THR A 69 -1.31 16.12 10.54
N VAL A 70 -1.88 15.04 10.03
CA VAL A 70 -3.33 14.91 9.83
C VAL A 70 -3.82 13.71 10.62
N GLU A 71 -4.93 13.88 11.32
CA GLU A 71 -5.56 12.81 12.10
C GLU A 71 -6.86 12.31 11.49
#